data_3c877f3121f4489e5ff4d55f35e84ae2
#
_entry.id   3c877f3121f4489e5ff4d55f35e84ae2
#
_cell.length_a   1.000
_cell.length_b   1.000
_cell.length_c   1.000
_cell.angle_alpha   90.00
_cell.angle_beta   90.00
_cell.angle_gamma   90.00
#
_symmetry.space_group_name_H-M   'P 1'
#
loop_
_entity.id
_entity.type
_entity.pdbx_description
1 polymer ?
#
loop_
_entity_poly.entity_id
_entity_poly.type
_entity_poly.pdbx_seq_one_letter_code
_entity_poly.pdbx_strand_id
1 'polypeptide(L)'
;MCFNKCHYLLRIRQRRTHRFFIDALGQTGQHFTERMQQLEADIYQLAGHEFLLTSPRQVGEVLFDELKLNEKAKKTKSGQYSTGEEVLEAIKHKHPIVEKILAHRALKKLLSTYIDALPKLINPATGHIHTSFNQAVTATGRLSSSNPNLQNIPVRGDDGREIRKAFVPEPGCIFFSADYSQIELRIMAHLSQDPNMLEAFNSGEDIHAATAAKIYKLPINEVTSDMRRKAKTANFGIIYGISVFGLAERLTIPRGEAKELIDGYFETYPQVKEYMDKSITI
;
A
#
# COMPACT_ATOMS: atom_id res chain seq x y z
N MET A 1 12.46 8.67 7.44
CA MET A 1 12.72 9.60 6.32
C MET A 1 12.25 8.97 5.03
N CYS A 2 11.13 9.41 4.48
CA CYS A 2 10.64 8.94 3.18
C CYS A 2 11.07 9.93 2.09
N PHE A 3 12.35 9.96 1.79
CA PHE A 3 12.88 10.74 0.66
C PHE A 3 12.36 10.20 -0.69
N ASN A 4 11.97 8.95 -0.73
CA ASN A 4 11.70 8.22 -1.96
C ASN A 4 10.46 8.65 -2.74
N LYS A 5 9.43 9.13 -2.09
CA LYS A 5 8.27 9.73 -2.77
C LYS A 5 8.44 11.24 -2.99
N CYS A 6 9.38 11.87 -2.31
CA CYS A 6 9.58 13.32 -2.37
C CYS A 6 10.42 13.80 -3.55
N HIS A 7 11.42 13.04 -4.02
CA HIS A 7 12.26 13.49 -5.14
C HIS A 7 11.50 13.59 -6.46
N TYR A 8 10.59 12.65 -6.68
CA TYR A 8 9.68 12.69 -7.83
C TYR A 8 8.75 13.91 -7.78
N LEU A 9 8.40 14.36 -6.58
CA LEU A 9 7.45 15.46 -6.35
C LEU A 9 8.12 16.82 -6.14
N LEU A 10 9.36 16.91 -5.66
CA LEU A 10 10.09 18.17 -5.49
C LEU A 10 10.48 18.82 -6.83
N ARG A 11 10.75 18.04 -7.87
CA ARG A 11 10.93 18.57 -9.23
C ARG A 11 9.65 19.11 -9.85
N ILE A 12 8.48 18.64 -9.39
CA ILE A 12 7.18 19.19 -9.77
C ILE A 12 7.06 20.67 -9.32
N ARG A 13 7.69 21.05 -8.19
CA ARG A 13 7.63 22.42 -7.67
C ARG A 13 8.56 23.40 -8.40
N GLN A 14 9.68 22.95 -8.94
CA GLN A 14 10.66 23.85 -9.55
C GLN A 14 10.49 24.09 -11.05
N ARG A 15 9.89 23.18 -11.80
CA ARG A 15 9.57 23.39 -13.23
C ARG A 15 8.31 22.63 -13.63
N ARG A 16 7.20 23.37 -13.66
CA ARG A 16 6.01 23.13 -14.48
C ARG A 16 5.55 21.69 -14.63
N THR A 17 4.76 21.21 -13.69
CA THR A 17 3.43 20.64 -13.89
C THR A 17 3.26 19.57 -14.94
N HIS A 18 2.64 18.47 -14.54
CA HIS A 18 2.29 17.38 -15.46
C HIS A 18 1.26 17.85 -16.47
N ARG A 19 1.58 17.80 -17.74
CA ARG A 19 0.59 17.82 -18.79
C ARG A 19 -0.28 16.58 -18.61
N PHE A 20 -1.56 16.79 -18.54
CA PHE A 20 -2.51 15.72 -18.28
C PHE A 20 -3.21 15.38 -19.59
N PHE A 21 -3.12 14.12 -20.01
CA PHE A 21 -3.74 13.67 -21.25
C PHE A 21 -5.17 13.23 -20.96
N ILE A 22 -6.12 14.14 -21.14
CA ILE A 22 -7.55 13.96 -20.79
C ILE A 22 -8.17 12.81 -21.57
N ASP A 23 -7.84 12.67 -22.87
CA ASP A 23 -8.45 11.67 -23.73
C ASP A 23 -8.13 10.24 -23.30
N ALA A 24 -6.88 9.97 -22.85
CA ALA A 24 -6.51 8.68 -22.31
C ALA A 24 -7.29 8.35 -21.03
N LEU A 25 -7.49 9.36 -20.18
CA LEU A 25 -8.26 9.17 -18.95
C LEU A 25 -9.75 8.96 -19.25
N GLY A 26 -10.30 9.60 -20.27
CA GLY A 26 -11.67 9.41 -20.71
C GLY A 26 -11.94 7.99 -21.16
N GLN A 27 -11.05 7.41 -21.98
CA GLN A 27 -11.14 6.01 -22.41
C GLN A 27 -11.04 5.04 -21.23
N THR A 28 -10.09 5.28 -20.32
CA THR A 28 -9.95 4.49 -19.10
C THR A 28 -11.20 4.59 -18.23
N GLY A 29 -11.78 5.79 -18.13
CA GLY A 29 -13.02 6.04 -17.37
C GLY A 29 -14.23 5.27 -17.93
N GLN A 30 -14.39 5.27 -19.25
CA GLN A 30 -15.44 4.51 -19.88
C GLN A 30 -15.27 3.01 -19.60
N HIS A 31 -14.09 2.46 -19.81
CA HIS A 31 -13.80 1.05 -19.52
C HIS A 31 -14.06 0.68 -18.05
N PHE A 32 -13.65 1.53 -17.10
CA PHE A 32 -13.91 1.28 -15.68
C PHE A 32 -15.40 1.34 -15.35
N THR A 33 -16.15 2.24 -15.99
CA THR A 33 -17.60 2.35 -15.80
C THR A 33 -18.32 1.10 -16.31
N GLU A 34 -17.96 0.60 -17.49
CA GLU A 34 -18.52 -0.63 -18.05
C GLU A 34 -18.23 -1.83 -17.13
N ARG A 35 -16.99 -1.97 -16.66
CA ARG A 35 -16.63 -3.04 -15.71
C ARG A 35 -17.37 -2.91 -14.38
N MET A 36 -17.57 -1.69 -13.89
CA MET A 36 -18.29 -1.45 -12.65
C MET A 36 -19.76 -1.84 -12.77
N GLN A 37 -20.42 -1.50 -13.89
CA GLN A 37 -21.80 -1.91 -14.20
C GLN A 37 -21.94 -3.43 -14.28
N GLN A 38 -20.98 -4.12 -14.91
CA GLN A 38 -20.99 -5.58 -14.95
C GLN A 38 -20.84 -6.18 -13.54
N LEU A 39 -19.97 -5.61 -12.69
CA LEU A 39 -19.81 -6.07 -11.31
C LEU A 39 -21.09 -5.83 -10.50
N GLU A 40 -21.79 -4.70 -10.69
CA GLU A 40 -23.08 -4.42 -10.04
C GLU A 40 -24.12 -5.48 -10.43
N ALA A 41 -24.28 -5.78 -11.72
CA ALA A 41 -25.19 -6.81 -12.20
C ALA A 41 -24.89 -8.18 -11.59
N ASP A 42 -23.61 -8.57 -11.59
CA ASP A 42 -23.16 -9.84 -11.01
C ASP A 42 -23.42 -9.91 -9.49
N ILE A 43 -23.20 -8.81 -8.77
CA ILE A 43 -23.46 -8.73 -7.33
C ILE A 43 -24.94 -8.89 -7.03
N TYR A 44 -25.80 -8.20 -7.78
CA TYR A 44 -27.26 -8.30 -7.60
C TYR A 44 -27.78 -9.70 -7.94
N GLN A 45 -27.23 -10.31 -8.98
CA GLN A 45 -27.56 -11.70 -9.29
C GLN A 45 -27.17 -12.67 -8.15
N LEU A 46 -25.99 -12.46 -7.53
CA LEU A 46 -25.53 -13.29 -6.42
C LEU A 46 -26.28 -13.03 -5.11
N ALA A 47 -26.79 -11.83 -4.92
CA ALA A 47 -27.62 -11.46 -3.76
C ALA A 47 -29.09 -11.88 -3.94
N GLY A 48 -29.57 -12.02 -5.19
CA GLY A 48 -30.97 -12.29 -5.52
C GLY A 48 -31.84 -11.03 -5.59
N HIS A 49 -31.32 -9.86 -5.28
CA HIS A 49 -32.02 -8.57 -5.34
C HIS A 49 -31.04 -7.40 -5.45
N GLU A 50 -31.54 -6.23 -5.83
CA GLU A 50 -30.80 -4.98 -5.86
C GLU A 50 -30.71 -4.35 -4.46
N PHE A 51 -29.57 -3.74 -4.16
CA PHE A 51 -29.34 -2.98 -2.93
C PHE A 51 -28.26 -1.91 -3.15
N LEU A 52 -28.16 -0.94 -2.24
CA LEU A 52 -27.21 0.15 -2.39
C LEU A 52 -25.78 -0.27 -1.98
N LEU A 53 -24.93 -0.58 -2.95
CA LEU A 53 -23.54 -1.01 -2.77
C LEU A 53 -22.64 0.03 -2.06
N THR A 54 -23.05 1.30 -2.08
CA THR A 54 -22.37 2.39 -1.36
C THR A 54 -22.79 2.49 0.10
N SER A 55 -23.85 1.77 0.52
CA SER A 55 -24.31 1.75 1.90
C SER A 55 -23.65 0.61 2.67
N PRO A 56 -22.73 0.88 3.62
CA PRO A 56 -22.13 -0.16 4.44
C PRO A 56 -23.18 -0.98 5.21
N ARG A 57 -24.30 -0.36 5.55
CA ARG A 57 -25.40 -1.03 6.24
C ARG A 57 -26.02 -2.11 5.37
N GLN A 58 -26.48 -1.75 4.16
CA GLN A 58 -27.13 -2.71 3.26
C GLN A 58 -26.18 -3.83 2.83
N VAL A 59 -24.93 -3.48 2.51
CA VAL A 59 -23.89 -4.49 2.24
C VAL A 59 -23.72 -5.44 3.43
N GLY A 60 -23.74 -4.92 4.65
CA GLY A 60 -23.63 -5.74 5.87
C GLY A 60 -24.84 -6.65 6.07
N GLU A 61 -26.04 -6.15 5.84
CA GLU A 61 -27.30 -6.92 5.91
C GLU A 61 -27.26 -8.09 4.92
N VAL A 62 -26.93 -7.83 3.65
CA VAL A 62 -26.81 -8.88 2.61
C VAL A 62 -25.74 -9.93 2.97
N LEU A 63 -24.55 -9.50 3.38
CA LEU A 63 -23.45 -10.45 3.62
C LEU A 63 -23.61 -11.26 4.91
N PHE A 64 -24.18 -10.67 5.97
CA PHE A 64 -24.16 -11.27 7.30
C PHE A 64 -25.53 -11.74 7.80
N ASP A 65 -26.63 -11.09 7.41
CA ASP A 65 -27.97 -11.50 7.82
C ASP A 65 -28.62 -12.44 6.78
N GLU A 66 -28.49 -12.14 5.47
CA GLU A 66 -29.08 -12.95 4.40
C GLU A 66 -28.19 -14.12 3.99
N LEU A 67 -26.94 -13.83 3.56
CA LEU A 67 -25.99 -14.86 3.10
C LEU A 67 -25.23 -15.56 4.25
N LYS A 68 -25.31 -15.04 5.47
CA LYS A 68 -24.75 -15.61 6.71
C LYS A 68 -23.27 -15.98 6.59
N LEU A 69 -22.48 -15.18 5.88
CA LEU A 69 -21.07 -15.50 5.59
C LEU A 69 -20.18 -15.49 6.84
N ASN A 70 -20.60 -14.83 7.91
CA ASN A 70 -19.89 -14.85 9.18
C ASN A 70 -20.85 -14.63 10.37
N GLU A 71 -21.20 -15.69 11.07
CA GLU A 71 -22.06 -15.63 12.26
C GLU A 71 -21.48 -14.79 13.42
N LYS A 72 -20.15 -14.63 13.44
CA LYS A 72 -19.43 -13.84 14.45
C LYS A 72 -19.04 -12.45 13.93
N ALA A 73 -19.76 -11.93 12.93
CA ALA A 73 -19.47 -10.62 12.37
C ALA A 73 -19.64 -9.53 13.45
N LYS A 74 -18.59 -8.71 13.60
CA LYS A 74 -18.58 -7.63 14.59
C LYS A 74 -19.46 -6.48 14.12
N LYS A 75 -20.32 -5.99 15.00
CA LYS A 75 -21.06 -4.74 14.81
C LYS A 75 -20.25 -3.56 15.38
N THR A 76 -20.36 -2.43 14.71
CA THR A 76 -19.80 -1.14 15.16
C THR A 76 -20.59 -0.63 16.37
N LYS A 77 -20.10 0.45 16.99
CA LYS A 77 -20.85 1.11 18.11
C LYS A 77 -22.25 1.58 17.72
N SER A 78 -22.48 1.83 16.43
CA SER A 78 -23.80 2.19 15.88
C SER A 78 -24.70 0.99 15.56
N GLY A 79 -24.31 -0.23 15.91
CA GLY A 79 -25.09 -1.46 15.67
C GLY A 79 -25.01 -2.00 14.23
N GLN A 80 -24.26 -1.37 13.34
CA GLN A 80 -24.08 -1.81 11.95
C GLN A 80 -22.90 -2.78 11.83
N TYR A 81 -22.97 -3.70 10.86
CA TYR A 81 -21.86 -4.57 10.56
C TYR A 81 -20.65 -3.77 9.99
N SER A 82 -19.47 -4.14 10.42
CA SER A 82 -18.24 -3.65 9.78
C SER A 82 -18.08 -4.31 8.42
N THR A 83 -18.02 -3.51 7.35
CA THR A 83 -17.79 -3.96 5.97
C THR A 83 -16.51 -3.34 5.39
N GLY A 84 -15.55 -3.00 6.24
CA GLY A 84 -14.26 -2.49 5.82
C GLY A 84 -13.47 -3.53 4.99
N GLU A 85 -12.48 -3.06 4.24
CA GLU A 85 -11.67 -3.88 3.34
C GLU A 85 -11.06 -5.09 4.07
N GLU A 86 -10.49 -4.91 5.27
CA GLU A 86 -9.92 -5.99 6.08
C GLU A 86 -10.93 -7.09 6.43
N VAL A 87 -12.17 -6.68 6.78
CA VAL A 87 -13.24 -7.63 7.13
C VAL A 87 -13.68 -8.42 5.91
N LEU A 88 -13.80 -7.76 4.76
CA LEU A 88 -14.20 -8.41 3.52
C LEU A 88 -13.09 -9.31 2.96
N GLU A 89 -11.83 -8.89 2.99
CA GLU A 89 -10.69 -9.73 2.60
C GLU A 89 -10.62 -11.03 3.42
N ALA A 90 -10.91 -10.96 4.71
CA ALA A 90 -10.91 -12.15 5.59
C ALA A 90 -11.97 -13.20 5.21
N ILE A 91 -13.05 -12.80 4.52
CA ILE A 91 -14.16 -13.67 4.14
C ILE A 91 -14.31 -13.86 2.62
N LYS A 92 -13.41 -13.33 1.81
CA LYS A 92 -13.55 -13.36 0.35
C LYS A 92 -13.59 -14.78 -0.23
N HIS A 93 -12.95 -15.74 0.42
CA HIS A 93 -12.96 -17.13 0.02
C HIS A 93 -14.30 -17.85 0.29
N LYS A 94 -15.22 -17.25 1.05
CA LYS A 94 -16.48 -17.88 1.45
C LYS A 94 -17.59 -17.76 0.41
N HIS A 95 -17.59 -16.65 -0.36
CA HIS A 95 -18.61 -16.43 -1.37
C HIS A 95 -18.10 -15.46 -2.45
N PRO A 96 -18.36 -15.71 -3.74
CA PRO A 96 -17.86 -14.89 -4.85
C PRO A 96 -18.37 -13.43 -4.82
N ILE A 97 -19.51 -13.16 -4.18
CA ILE A 97 -20.04 -11.79 -4.02
C ILE A 97 -19.04 -10.87 -3.32
N VAL A 98 -18.27 -11.38 -2.36
CA VAL A 98 -17.35 -10.57 -1.56
C VAL A 98 -16.20 -10.01 -2.41
N GLU A 99 -15.62 -10.86 -3.27
CA GLU A 99 -14.57 -10.45 -4.20
C GLU A 99 -15.09 -9.39 -5.19
N LYS A 100 -16.32 -9.58 -5.70
CA LYS A 100 -16.95 -8.61 -6.61
C LYS A 100 -17.25 -7.28 -5.92
N ILE A 101 -17.69 -7.28 -4.67
CA ILE A 101 -17.88 -6.05 -3.89
C ILE A 101 -16.55 -5.32 -3.66
N LEU A 102 -15.49 -6.02 -3.34
CA LEU A 102 -14.14 -5.45 -3.21
C LEU A 102 -13.67 -4.81 -4.52
N ALA A 103 -13.81 -5.53 -5.65
CA ALA A 103 -13.47 -5.04 -6.97
C ALA A 103 -14.29 -3.81 -7.37
N HIS A 104 -15.61 -3.83 -7.14
CA HIS A 104 -16.49 -2.70 -7.39
C HIS A 104 -16.06 -1.46 -6.60
N ARG A 105 -15.77 -1.60 -5.29
CA ARG A 105 -15.32 -0.50 -4.43
C ARG A 105 -13.98 0.07 -4.90
N ALA A 106 -13.05 -0.79 -5.33
CA ALA A 106 -11.76 -0.37 -5.87
C ALA A 106 -11.93 0.48 -7.13
N LEU A 107 -12.71 0.01 -8.10
CA LEU A 107 -13.00 0.76 -9.33
C LEU A 107 -13.73 2.06 -9.05
N LYS A 108 -14.74 2.06 -8.17
CA LYS A 108 -15.46 3.28 -7.77
C LYS A 108 -14.55 4.32 -7.16
N LYS A 109 -13.61 3.90 -6.30
CA LYS A 109 -12.60 4.80 -5.72
C LYS A 109 -11.69 5.39 -6.79
N LEU A 110 -11.26 4.59 -7.78
CA LEU A 110 -10.43 5.05 -8.88
C LEU A 110 -11.16 6.06 -9.76
N LEU A 111 -12.41 5.77 -10.11
CA LEU A 111 -13.26 6.68 -10.89
C LEU A 111 -13.43 8.02 -10.16
N SER A 112 -13.96 8.01 -8.94
CA SER A 112 -14.30 9.24 -8.22
C SER A 112 -13.07 10.08 -7.83
N THR A 113 -11.97 9.42 -7.43
CA THR A 113 -10.80 10.11 -6.88
C THR A 113 -9.86 10.62 -7.96
N TYR A 114 -9.76 9.92 -9.08
CA TYR A 114 -8.78 10.24 -10.12
C TYR A 114 -9.42 10.61 -11.45
N ILE A 115 -10.30 9.78 -11.98
CA ILE A 115 -10.84 9.96 -13.35
C ILE A 115 -11.78 11.16 -13.41
N ASP A 116 -12.70 11.29 -12.46
CA ASP A 116 -13.67 12.40 -12.43
C ASP A 116 -13.11 13.67 -11.79
N ALA A 117 -12.17 13.53 -10.87
CA ALA A 117 -11.66 14.67 -10.10
C ALA A 117 -10.47 15.37 -10.74
N LEU A 118 -9.48 14.61 -11.26
CA LEU A 118 -8.24 15.21 -11.77
C LEU A 118 -8.44 16.16 -12.96
N PRO A 119 -9.30 15.86 -13.95
CA PRO A 119 -9.54 16.80 -15.05
C PRO A 119 -10.06 18.17 -14.60
N LYS A 120 -10.86 18.20 -13.53
CA LYS A 120 -11.43 19.43 -12.97
C LYS A 120 -10.39 20.32 -12.27
N LEU A 121 -9.22 19.76 -11.95
CA LEU A 121 -8.12 20.44 -11.27
C LEU A 121 -7.06 20.98 -12.23
N ILE A 122 -7.26 20.81 -13.53
CA ILE A 122 -6.36 21.36 -14.54
C ILE A 122 -6.50 22.88 -14.52
N ASN A 123 -5.38 23.57 -14.30
CA ASN A 123 -5.34 25.02 -14.38
C ASN A 123 -5.46 25.46 -15.84
N PRO A 124 -6.48 26.25 -16.24
CA PRO A 124 -6.70 26.61 -17.64
C PRO A 124 -5.58 27.48 -18.22
N ALA A 125 -4.86 28.24 -17.38
CA ALA A 125 -3.75 29.07 -17.84
C ALA A 125 -2.47 28.29 -18.15
N THR A 126 -2.29 27.13 -17.54
CA THR A 126 -1.05 26.33 -17.69
C THR A 126 -1.29 24.99 -18.37
N GLY A 127 -2.52 24.51 -18.44
CA GLY A 127 -2.87 23.16 -18.92
C GLY A 127 -2.41 22.03 -17.99
N HIS A 128 -2.09 22.35 -16.73
CA HIS A 128 -1.48 21.39 -15.82
C HIS A 128 -2.23 21.27 -14.49
N ILE A 129 -1.96 20.17 -13.78
CA ILE A 129 -2.40 19.98 -12.39
C ILE A 129 -1.29 20.43 -11.45
N HIS A 130 -1.63 21.26 -10.48
CA HIS A 130 -0.71 21.78 -9.48
C HIS A 130 -1.12 21.29 -8.09
N THR A 131 -0.25 20.53 -7.45
CA THR A 131 -0.44 20.12 -6.06
C THR A 131 0.28 21.04 -5.10
N SER A 132 -0.16 21.09 -3.86
CA SER A 132 0.54 21.73 -2.76
C SER A 132 1.26 20.69 -1.89
N PHE A 133 2.54 20.93 -1.58
CA PHE A 133 3.30 20.10 -0.66
C PHE A 133 3.42 20.80 0.69
N ASN A 134 2.98 20.10 1.74
CA ASN A 134 3.00 20.59 3.11
C ASN A 134 4.17 19.93 3.86
N GLN A 135 5.03 20.74 4.47
CA GLN A 135 6.26 20.29 5.15
C GLN A 135 6.04 19.98 6.63
N ALA A 136 5.04 20.59 7.27
CA ALA A 136 4.84 20.55 8.72
C ALA A 136 3.54 19.85 9.16
N VAL A 137 2.90 19.08 8.30
CA VAL A 137 1.60 18.44 8.62
C VAL A 137 1.77 17.06 9.27
N THR A 138 2.82 16.30 8.88
CA THR A 138 3.01 14.95 9.40
C THR A 138 3.93 14.96 10.61
N ALA A 139 3.58 14.19 11.64
CA ALA A 139 4.43 14.03 12.83
C ALA A 139 5.80 13.37 12.52
N THR A 140 5.91 12.68 11.38
CA THR A 140 7.13 11.96 10.96
C THR A 140 8.09 12.81 10.14
N GLY A 141 7.81 14.09 9.90
CA GLY A 141 8.61 14.95 9.02
C GLY A 141 8.51 14.61 7.54
N ARG A 142 7.58 13.72 7.13
CA ARG A 142 7.30 13.42 5.73
C ARG A 142 6.51 14.57 5.10
N LEU A 143 6.70 14.82 3.80
CA LEU A 143 5.81 15.69 3.06
C LEU A 143 4.43 15.07 2.93
N SER A 144 3.39 15.89 2.97
CA SER A 144 2.06 15.52 2.49
C SER A 144 1.72 16.33 1.24
N SER A 145 0.85 15.78 0.40
CA SER A 145 0.40 16.41 -0.84
C SER A 145 -1.11 16.65 -0.77
N SER A 146 -1.55 17.84 -1.17
CA SER A 146 -2.97 18.22 -1.14
C SER A 146 -3.36 19.07 -2.35
N ASN A 147 -4.62 19.01 -2.72
CA ASN A 147 -5.26 19.79 -3.79
C ASN A 147 -4.57 19.66 -5.17
N PRO A 148 -4.46 18.44 -5.75
CA PRO A 148 -4.84 17.12 -5.25
C PRO A 148 -3.72 16.40 -4.47
N ASN A 149 -4.06 15.31 -3.76
CA ASN A 149 -3.05 14.44 -3.19
C ASN A 149 -2.48 13.51 -4.27
N LEU A 150 -1.34 13.87 -4.86
CA LEU A 150 -0.65 13.09 -5.89
C LEU A 150 0.23 11.95 -5.31
N GLN A 151 0.43 11.90 -3.99
CA GLN A 151 1.19 10.81 -3.35
C GLN A 151 0.43 9.49 -3.30
N ASN A 152 -0.90 9.54 -3.43
CA ASN A 152 -1.77 8.38 -3.33
C ASN A 152 -2.18 7.80 -4.69
N ILE A 153 -1.61 8.29 -5.81
CA ILE A 153 -1.86 7.70 -7.13
C ILE A 153 -1.42 6.24 -7.10
N PRO A 154 -2.31 5.29 -7.46
CA PRO A 154 -2.01 3.86 -7.38
C PRO A 154 -0.78 3.49 -8.21
N VAL A 155 0.07 2.65 -7.64
CA VAL A 155 1.29 2.14 -8.30
C VAL A 155 1.15 0.66 -8.64
N ARG A 156 0.34 -0.05 -7.86
CA ARG A 156 0.13 -1.50 -8.00
C ARG A 156 -1.16 -1.77 -8.75
N GLY A 157 -1.18 -2.90 -9.45
CA GLY A 157 -2.32 -3.32 -10.26
C GLY A 157 -2.38 -2.62 -11.63
N ASP A 158 -3.08 -3.26 -12.56
CA ASP A 158 -3.21 -2.77 -13.94
C ASP A 158 -4.03 -1.49 -13.99
N ASP A 159 -5.13 -1.44 -13.26
CA ASP A 159 -6.02 -0.27 -13.21
C ASP A 159 -5.31 0.99 -12.69
N GLY A 160 -4.43 0.84 -11.68
CA GLY A 160 -3.60 1.95 -11.19
C GLY A 160 -2.59 2.43 -12.23
N ARG A 161 -2.03 1.51 -13.01
CA ARG A 161 -1.11 1.83 -14.11
C ARG A 161 -1.79 2.63 -15.22
N GLU A 162 -3.04 2.29 -15.56
CA GLU A 162 -3.81 3.04 -16.56
C GLU A 162 -3.99 4.51 -16.17
N ILE A 163 -4.33 4.79 -14.91
CA ILE A 163 -4.44 6.17 -14.41
C ILE A 163 -3.11 6.93 -14.54
N ARG A 164 -1.99 6.24 -14.27
CA ARG A 164 -0.67 6.88 -14.36
C ARG A 164 -0.26 7.26 -15.79
N LYS A 165 -0.78 6.59 -16.81
CA LYS A 165 -0.54 6.93 -18.23
C LYS A 165 -1.07 8.31 -18.61
N ALA A 166 -2.06 8.83 -17.86
CA ALA A 166 -2.57 10.17 -18.07
C ALA A 166 -1.59 11.29 -17.69
N PHE A 167 -0.55 10.97 -16.90
CA PHE A 167 0.50 11.90 -16.56
C PHE A 167 1.62 11.79 -17.60
N VAL A 168 1.78 12.83 -18.41
CA VAL A 168 2.75 12.85 -19.49
C VAL A 168 3.78 13.97 -19.29
N PRO A 169 5.04 13.80 -19.75
CA PRO A 169 6.04 14.86 -19.69
C PRO A 169 5.73 15.95 -20.72
N GLU A 170 6.35 17.10 -20.56
CA GLU A 170 6.37 18.15 -21.58
C GLU A 170 7.01 17.64 -22.89
N PRO A 171 6.61 18.17 -24.04
CA PRO A 171 7.26 17.84 -25.31
C PRO A 171 8.78 18.03 -25.24
N GLY A 172 9.53 17.03 -25.67
CA GLY A 172 10.99 17.02 -25.58
C GLY A 172 11.55 16.69 -24.20
N CYS A 173 10.71 16.36 -23.22
CA CYS A 173 11.11 15.93 -21.88
C CYS A 173 10.78 14.46 -21.65
N ILE A 174 11.44 13.87 -20.66
CA ILE A 174 11.14 12.52 -20.15
C ILE A 174 10.92 12.57 -18.65
N PHE A 175 10.12 11.66 -18.11
CA PHE A 175 10.08 11.42 -16.67
C PHE A 175 11.34 10.69 -16.23
N PHE A 176 11.94 11.21 -15.18
CA PHE A 176 13.04 10.55 -14.46
C PHE A 176 12.62 10.30 -13.02
N SER A 177 12.77 9.05 -12.57
CA SER A 177 12.53 8.66 -11.19
C SER A 177 13.77 7.99 -10.63
N ALA A 178 14.24 8.48 -9.48
CA ALA A 178 15.31 7.87 -8.72
C ALA A 178 14.90 7.71 -7.27
N ASP A 179 15.27 6.57 -6.70
CA ASP A 179 14.93 6.21 -5.33
C ASP A 179 16.16 5.64 -4.61
N TYR A 180 16.30 5.95 -3.33
CA TYR A 180 17.35 5.35 -2.51
C TYR A 180 17.04 3.89 -2.24
N SER A 181 17.97 3.01 -2.53
CA SER A 181 17.83 1.59 -2.20
C SER A 181 17.91 1.39 -0.70
N GLN A 182 16.81 0.99 -0.09
CA GLN A 182 16.70 0.53 1.31
C GLN A 182 17.27 1.54 2.34
N ILE A 183 17.00 2.83 2.15
CA ILE A 183 17.62 3.89 2.94
C ILE A 183 17.34 3.77 4.43
N GLU A 184 16.14 3.34 4.84
CA GLU A 184 15.79 3.17 6.25
C GLU A 184 16.64 2.08 6.91
N LEU A 185 16.89 0.97 6.22
CA LEU A 185 17.76 -0.10 6.72
C LEU A 185 19.23 0.33 6.78
N ARG A 186 19.70 1.13 5.81
CA ARG A 186 21.05 1.70 5.83
C ARG A 186 21.24 2.68 6.97
N ILE A 187 20.24 3.51 7.25
CA ILE A 187 20.25 4.43 8.39
C ILE A 187 20.25 3.62 9.70
N MET A 188 19.42 2.55 9.79
CA MET A 188 19.41 1.68 10.96
C MET A 188 20.76 1.01 11.18
N ALA A 189 21.40 0.48 10.13
CA ALA A 189 22.73 -0.10 10.20
C ALA A 189 23.77 0.92 10.72
N HIS A 190 23.69 2.16 10.24
CA HIS A 190 24.59 3.23 10.67
C HIS A 190 24.35 3.64 12.15
N LEU A 191 23.10 3.79 12.57
CA LEU A 191 22.78 4.25 13.91
C LEU A 191 22.97 3.16 14.98
N SER A 192 22.64 1.90 14.65
CA SER A 192 22.84 0.77 15.56
C SER A 192 24.28 0.26 15.59
N GLN A 193 25.07 0.55 14.57
CA GLN A 193 26.43 0.01 14.36
C GLN A 193 26.46 -1.54 14.40
N ASP A 194 25.35 -2.18 14.01
CA ASP A 194 25.28 -3.64 14.00
C ASP A 194 26.22 -4.23 12.94
N PRO A 195 27.21 -5.05 13.33
CA PRO A 195 28.25 -5.53 12.42
C PRO A 195 27.70 -6.41 11.30
N ASN A 196 26.70 -7.24 11.61
CA ASN A 196 26.10 -8.13 10.61
C ASN A 196 25.32 -7.34 9.55
N MET A 197 24.64 -6.26 9.96
CA MET A 197 23.90 -5.42 9.05
C MET A 197 24.83 -4.55 8.21
N LEU A 198 25.90 -4.01 8.80
CA LEU A 198 26.94 -3.26 8.09
C LEU A 198 27.66 -4.13 7.07
N GLU A 199 28.04 -5.35 7.44
CA GLU A 199 28.68 -6.31 6.55
C GLU A 199 27.82 -6.60 5.31
N ALA A 200 26.52 -6.91 5.50
CA ALA A 200 25.60 -7.20 4.41
C ALA A 200 25.46 -6.02 3.42
N PHE A 201 25.51 -4.78 3.92
CA PHE A 201 25.49 -3.61 3.04
C PHE A 201 26.83 -3.34 2.35
N ASN A 202 27.96 -3.60 3.02
CA ASN A 202 29.28 -3.37 2.46
C ASN A 202 29.68 -4.44 1.42
N SER A 203 29.22 -5.67 1.60
CA SER A 203 29.41 -6.75 0.61
C SER A 203 28.55 -6.59 -0.65
N GLY A 204 27.58 -5.65 -0.63
CA GLY A 204 26.65 -5.44 -1.75
C GLY A 204 25.59 -6.54 -1.88
N GLU A 205 25.42 -7.37 -0.88
CA GLU A 205 24.42 -8.42 -0.84
C GLU A 205 23.00 -7.86 -0.73
N ASP A 206 22.03 -8.65 -1.16
CA ASP A 206 20.63 -8.34 -0.90
C ASP A 206 20.32 -8.53 0.59
N ILE A 207 20.15 -7.44 1.33
CA ILE A 207 19.94 -7.46 2.78
C ILE A 207 18.73 -8.32 3.18
N HIS A 208 17.71 -8.46 2.33
CA HIS A 208 16.55 -9.29 2.65
C HIS A 208 16.88 -10.79 2.49
N ALA A 209 17.69 -11.12 1.49
CA ALA A 209 18.21 -12.48 1.33
C ALA A 209 19.21 -12.83 2.43
N ALA A 210 20.13 -11.91 2.76
CA ALA A 210 21.08 -12.09 3.86
C ALA A 210 20.38 -12.27 5.22
N THR A 211 19.34 -11.46 5.51
CA THR A 211 18.52 -11.63 6.71
C THR A 211 17.81 -12.98 6.72
N ALA A 212 17.21 -13.40 5.60
CA ALA A 212 16.56 -14.69 5.49
C ALA A 212 17.56 -15.84 5.71
N ALA A 213 18.70 -15.81 5.07
CA ALA A 213 19.77 -16.82 5.23
C ALA A 213 20.16 -17.00 6.69
N LYS A 214 20.32 -15.92 7.43
CA LYS A 214 20.68 -15.95 8.86
C LYS A 214 19.53 -16.45 9.74
N ILE A 215 18.30 -15.98 9.54
CA ILE A 215 17.13 -16.41 10.32
C ILE A 215 16.82 -17.91 10.11
N TYR A 216 16.83 -18.35 8.85
CA TYR A 216 16.55 -19.75 8.52
C TYR A 216 17.77 -20.66 8.62
N LYS A 217 18.96 -20.12 8.95
CA LYS A 217 20.23 -20.84 9.07
C LYS A 217 20.60 -21.62 7.81
N LEU A 218 20.42 -21.00 6.65
CA LEU A 218 20.69 -21.57 5.33
C LEU A 218 21.71 -20.72 4.56
N PRO A 219 22.45 -21.32 3.64
CA PRO A 219 23.26 -20.54 2.69
C PRO A 219 22.38 -19.58 1.86
N ILE A 220 22.92 -18.41 1.49
CA ILE A 220 22.15 -17.37 0.79
C ILE A 220 21.57 -17.84 -0.55
N ASN A 221 22.26 -18.75 -1.24
CA ASN A 221 21.83 -19.35 -2.50
C ASN A 221 20.67 -20.35 -2.36
N GLU A 222 20.36 -20.79 -1.14
CA GLU A 222 19.22 -21.66 -0.82
C GLU A 222 17.99 -20.88 -0.34
N VAL A 223 18.10 -19.56 -0.18
CA VAL A 223 16.99 -18.72 0.23
C VAL A 223 15.94 -18.66 -0.88
N THR A 224 14.74 -19.14 -0.57
CA THR A 224 13.61 -19.09 -1.50
C THR A 224 13.03 -17.68 -1.61
N SER A 225 12.30 -17.42 -2.71
CA SER A 225 11.60 -16.14 -2.89
C SER A 225 10.60 -15.84 -1.77
N ASP A 226 9.97 -16.87 -1.18
CA ASP A 226 9.04 -16.70 -0.06
C ASP A 226 9.77 -16.33 1.23
N MET A 227 10.88 -17.00 1.56
CA MET A 227 11.73 -16.66 2.70
C MET A 227 12.23 -15.22 2.59
N ARG A 228 12.71 -14.81 1.40
CA ARG A 228 13.14 -13.45 1.14
C ARG A 228 12.00 -12.44 1.31
N ARG A 229 10.79 -12.78 0.86
CA ARG A 229 9.57 -11.95 1.02
C ARG A 229 9.20 -11.78 2.50
N LYS A 230 9.22 -12.88 3.27
CA LYS A 230 8.96 -12.85 4.72
C LYS A 230 10.02 -12.00 5.44
N ALA A 231 11.29 -12.21 5.16
CA ALA A 231 12.38 -11.41 5.73
C ALA A 231 12.27 -9.92 5.34
N LYS A 232 11.89 -9.60 4.10
CA LYS A 232 11.64 -8.22 3.68
C LYS A 232 10.53 -7.56 4.50
N THR A 233 9.45 -8.28 4.75
CA THR A 233 8.33 -7.77 5.56
C THR A 233 8.74 -7.61 7.02
N ALA A 234 9.51 -8.55 7.56
CA ALA A 234 10.07 -8.48 8.91
C ALA A 234 11.05 -7.31 9.05
N ASN A 235 12.02 -7.15 8.16
CA ASN A 235 13.01 -6.08 8.18
C ASN A 235 12.38 -4.69 8.30
N PHE A 236 11.37 -4.40 7.47
CA PHE A 236 10.67 -3.11 7.57
C PHE A 236 9.69 -3.06 8.75
N GLY A 237 8.95 -4.14 8.98
CA GLY A 237 7.97 -4.19 10.05
C GLY A 237 8.60 -3.97 11.43
N ILE A 238 9.70 -4.65 11.72
CA ILE A 238 10.38 -4.60 13.02
C ILE A 238 10.92 -3.19 13.30
N ILE A 239 11.56 -2.53 12.33
CA ILE A 239 12.04 -1.17 12.48
C ILE A 239 10.91 -0.18 12.81
N TYR A 240 9.71 -0.44 12.31
CA TYR A 240 8.51 0.35 12.62
C TYR A 240 7.70 -0.19 13.81
N GLY A 241 8.25 -1.11 14.60
CA GLY A 241 7.65 -1.61 15.83
C GLY A 241 6.47 -2.56 15.63
N ILE A 242 6.47 -3.36 14.55
CA ILE A 242 5.41 -4.33 14.31
C ILE A 242 5.36 -5.37 15.44
N SER A 243 4.16 -5.66 15.93
CA SER A 243 3.96 -6.74 16.89
C SER A 243 3.95 -8.11 16.21
N VAL A 244 4.15 -9.18 17.00
CA VAL A 244 3.99 -10.59 16.52
C VAL A 244 2.63 -10.78 15.85
N PHE A 245 1.57 -10.21 16.42
CA PHE A 245 0.23 -10.29 15.86
C PHE A 245 0.15 -9.57 14.48
N GLY A 246 0.65 -8.36 14.39
CA GLY A 246 0.64 -7.59 13.14
C GLY A 246 1.49 -8.24 12.04
N LEU A 247 2.63 -8.87 12.40
CA LEU A 247 3.46 -9.59 11.43
C LEU A 247 2.76 -10.87 10.94
N ALA A 248 2.13 -11.62 11.85
CA ALA A 248 1.36 -12.82 11.51
C ALA A 248 0.22 -12.52 10.54
N GLU A 249 -0.56 -11.46 10.79
CA GLU A 249 -1.62 -11.01 9.87
C GLU A 249 -1.07 -10.59 8.51
N ARG A 250 -0.01 -9.78 8.51
CA ARG A 250 0.56 -9.22 7.28
C ARG A 250 1.18 -10.27 6.36
N LEU A 251 1.72 -11.33 6.93
CA LEU A 251 2.31 -12.45 6.20
C LEU A 251 1.34 -13.61 5.97
N THR A 252 0.18 -13.60 6.64
CA THR A 252 -0.79 -14.71 6.65
C THR A 252 -0.15 -16.01 7.12
N ILE A 253 0.60 -15.94 8.25
CA ILE A 253 1.32 -17.05 8.87
C ILE A 253 0.87 -17.25 10.33
N PRO A 254 1.12 -18.43 10.93
CA PRO A 254 0.88 -18.66 12.35
C PRO A 254 1.67 -17.69 13.25
N ARG A 255 1.10 -17.32 14.41
CA ARG A 255 1.77 -16.43 15.38
C ARG A 255 3.10 -16.98 15.88
N GLY A 256 3.23 -18.31 16.00
CA GLY A 256 4.50 -18.95 16.36
C GLY A 256 5.60 -18.62 15.34
N GLU A 257 5.31 -18.81 14.05
CA GLU A 257 6.26 -18.50 12.97
C GLU A 257 6.60 -17.01 12.92
N ALA A 258 5.62 -16.12 13.12
CA ALA A 258 5.87 -14.68 13.19
C ALA A 258 6.78 -14.30 14.38
N LYS A 259 6.63 -14.99 15.53
CA LYS A 259 7.49 -14.82 16.69
C LYS A 259 8.92 -15.27 16.38
N GLU A 260 9.08 -16.45 15.78
CA GLU A 260 10.39 -16.97 15.39
C GLU A 260 11.11 -16.04 14.41
N LEU A 261 10.38 -15.42 13.48
CA LEU A 261 10.94 -14.41 12.57
C LEU A 261 11.46 -13.17 13.31
N ILE A 262 10.72 -12.66 14.30
CA ILE A 262 11.11 -11.50 15.09
C ILE A 262 12.29 -11.83 16.00
N ASP A 263 12.23 -12.96 16.69
CA ASP A 263 13.29 -13.40 17.59
C ASP A 263 14.58 -13.66 16.80
N GLY A 264 14.50 -14.38 15.68
CA GLY A 264 15.64 -14.63 14.79
C GLY A 264 16.22 -13.36 14.15
N TYR A 265 15.39 -12.36 13.90
CA TYR A 265 15.86 -11.05 13.46
C TYR A 265 16.74 -10.37 14.53
N PHE A 266 16.28 -10.35 15.78
CA PHE A 266 17.04 -9.72 16.88
C PHE A 266 18.24 -10.57 17.33
N GLU A 267 18.20 -11.87 17.17
CA GLU A 267 19.39 -12.73 17.31
C GLU A 267 20.43 -12.41 16.23
N THR A 268 19.98 -12.17 15.01
CA THR A 268 20.84 -11.79 13.88
C THR A 268 21.43 -10.40 14.02
N TYR A 269 20.63 -9.44 14.54
CA TYR A 269 20.97 -8.03 14.66
C TYR A 269 20.78 -7.53 16.09
N PRO A 270 21.60 -7.99 17.05
CA PRO A 270 21.41 -7.65 18.48
C PRO A 270 21.59 -6.17 18.78
N GLN A 271 22.47 -5.48 18.06
CA GLN A 271 22.69 -4.04 18.27
C GLN A 271 21.53 -3.19 17.72
N VAL A 272 20.80 -3.69 16.75
CA VAL A 272 19.55 -3.03 16.30
C VAL A 272 18.53 -3.06 17.44
N LYS A 273 18.39 -4.19 18.14
CA LYS A 273 17.50 -4.29 19.30
C LYS A 273 17.91 -3.32 20.38
N GLU A 274 19.18 -3.31 20.74
CA GLU A 274 19.72 -2.41 21.78
C GLU A 274 19.47 -0.93 21.43
N TYR A 275 19.71 -0.55 20.17
CA TYR A 275 19.46 0.81 19.71
C TYR A 275 17.98 1.19 19.78
N MET A 276 17.07 0.28 19.39
CA MET A 276 15.63 0.51 19.46
C MET A 276 15.17 0.67 20.92
N ASP A 277 15.60 -0.23 21.80
CA ASP A 277 15.25 -0.18 23.24
C ASP A 277 15.74 1.12 23.90
N LYS A 278 16.97 1.55 23.60
CA LYS A 278 17.52 2.84 24.06
C LYS A 278 16.72 4.05 23.54
N SER A 279 16.29 4.01 22.28
CA SER A 279 15.56 5.11 21.64
C SER A 279 14.15 5.33 22.23
N ILE A 280 13.58 4.33 22.88
CA ILE A 280 12.27 4.42 23.54
C ILE A 280 12.41 5.01 24.96
N THR A 281 13.60 4.91 25.56
CA THR A 281 13.84 5.28 26.96
C THR A 281 14.29 6.76 27.13
N ILE A 282 14.49 7.46 26.02
CA ILE A 282 14.83 8.90 25.97
C ILE A 282 13.56 9.74 25.85
#